data_9dd6eefe52d3cc3a7a207cf0aeabc57f
#
_entry.id   9dd6eefe52d3cc3a7a207cf0aeabc57f
#
_cell.length_a   1.000
_cell.length_b   1.000
_cell.length_c   1.000
_cell.angle_alpha   90.00
_cell.angle_beta   90.00
_cell.angle_gamma   90.00
#
_symmetry.space_group_name_H-M   'P 1'
#
loop_
_entity.id
_entity.type
_entity.pdbx_description
1 polymer ?
#
loop_
_entity_poly.entity_id
_entity_poly.type
_entity_poly.pdbx_seq_one_letter_code
_entity_poly.pdbx_strand_id
1 'polypeptide(L)'
;MKKIILMLALATQFMAACAQQPADKADYQRKVNDINQQLESLVNEYKQMVSQGTALTDTQKQRVAVIESKADSLDGEQVKLVMEIARKFKDSSFPAAYIAGTMYSMSYDQLAEVMDPKAAYYNDPSLKQARQMLKSMEKRKPGQLFHELKMNDMTGKAVKLSDWAGKGNYVLVDFWASWCGPCRQEMPNVVEAYKRFHGKGFEVVGVSFDNNKQAWTNAVKQLGMEWPQMSDLKGWQCAASAIYGVNSIPSNVLLDPQGKIIDIDLRGEKLQKRLEAIYAK
;
A
#
# COMPACT_ATOMS: atom_id res chain seq x y z
N MET A 1 -9.73 2.83 -1.39
CA MET A 1 -10.99 2.99 -0.63
C MET A 1 -10.92 2.49 0.82
N LYS A 2 -10.52 1.25 1.13
CA LYS A 2 -10.29 0.84 2.55
C LYS A 2 -9.13 1.58 3.22
N LYS A 3 -8.14 2.12 2.49
CA LYS A 3 -7.15 3.05 3.05
C LYS A 3 -7.81 4.27 3.68
N ILE A 4 -8.79 4.86 3.03
CA ILE A 4 -9.56 6.00 3.54
C ILE A 4 -10.38 5.59 4.78
N ILE A 5 -10.96 4.39 4.80
CA ILE A 5 -11.75 3.88 5.94
C ILE A 5 -10.85 3.42 7.10
N LEU A 6 -9.67 2.86 6.83
CA LEU A 6 -8.72 2.44 7.89
C LEU A 6 -8.09 3.64 8.59
N MET A 7 -7.88 4.76 7.87
CA MET A 7 -7.37 6.01 8.45
C MET A 7 -8.33 6.64 9.47
N LEU A 8 -9.63 6.51 9.27
CA LEU A 8 -10.65 7.08 10.17
C LEU A 8 -10.79 6.34 11.51
N ALA A 9 -10.52 5.05 11.56
CA ALA A 9 -10.63 4.28 12.81
C ALA A 9 -9.60 4.69 13.87
N LEU A 10 -8.54 5.39 13.50
CA LEU A 10 -7.48 5.87 14.40
C LEU A 10 -7.62 7.36 14.77
N ALA A 11 -8.41 8.14 14.03
CA ALA A 11 -8.57 9.58 14.28
C ALA A 11 -9.41 9.90 15.54
N THR A 12 -10.21 8.96 16.03
CA THR A 12 -11.16 9.24 17.13
C THR A 12 -10.57 9.15 18.55
N GLN A 13 -9.30 8.79 18.73
CA GLN A 13 -8.69 8.64 20.07
C GLN A 13 -7.93 9.88 20.57
N PHE A 14 -7.98 11.02 19.87
CA PHE A 14 -7.14 12.19 20.14
C PHE A 14 -7.72 13.26 21.06
N MET A 15 -8.87 13.05 21.71
CA MET A 15 -9.54 14.10 22.48
C MET A 15 -9.32 14.05 24.02
N ALA A 16 -8.15 13.71 24.52
CA ALA A 16 -7.92 13.83 25.96
C ALA A 16 -6.46 14.06 26.32
N ALA A 17 -5.98 15.29 26.25
CA ALA A 17 -4.95 15.85 27.14
C ALA A 17 -4.75 17.35 26.86
N CYS A 18 -5.60 18.21 27.38
CA CYS A 18 -5.34 19.66 27.47
C CYS A 18 -4.48 19.95 28.70
N ALA A 19 -3.16 19.68 28.63
CA ALA A 19 -2.17 20.40 29.42
C ALA A 19 -1.54 21.43 28.49
N GLN A 20 -1.25 22.65 28.96
CA GLN A 20 -0.66 23.75 28.19
C GLN A 20 0.52 23.30 27.34
N GLN A 21 0.26 22.99 26.08
CA GLN A 21 1.30 22.61 25.13
C GLN A 21 1.99 23.88 24.61
N PRO A 22 3.32 23.84 24.31
CA PRO A 22 3.99 24.94 23.63
C PRO A 22 3.21 25.33 22.35
N ALA A 23 3.14 26.65 22.07
CA ALA A 23 2.36 27.20 20.95
C ALA A 23 2.62 26.44 19.62
N ASP A 24 3.85 26.00 19.41
CA ASP A 24 4.25 25.19 18.24
C ASP A 24 3.54 23.83 18.13
N LYS A 25 3.38 23.11 19.24
CA LYS A 25 2.70 21.80 19.24
C LYS A 25 1.22 21.94 18.95
N ALA A 26 0.58 22.98 19.51
CA ALA A 26 -0.81 23.27 19.24
C ALA A 26 -1.05 23.63 17.76
N ASP A 27 -0.13 24.32 17.11
CA ASP A 27 -0.21 24.66 15.69
C ASP A 27 -0.14 23.40 14.81
N TYR A 28 0.83 22.51 15.07
CA TYR A 28 0.92 21.23 14.37
C TYR A 28 -0.32 20.36 14.56
N GLN A 29 -0.87 20.32 15.76
CA GLN A 29 -2.09 19.57 16.05
C GLN A 29 -3.28 20.10 15.27
N ARG A 30 -3.44 21.44 15.18
CA ARG A 30 -4.48 22.06 14.34
C ARG A 30 -4.34 21.65 12.89
N LYS A 31 -3.14 21.77 12.30
CA LYS A 31 -2.88 21.37 10.89
C LYS A 31 -3.23 19.92 10.62
N VAL A 32 -2.85 18.99 11.50
CA VAL A 32 -3.21 17.57 11.37
C VAL A 32 -4.73 17.38 11.48
N ASN A 33 -5.38 18.05 12.43
CA ASN A 33 -6.83 17.97 12.58
C ASN A 33 -7.57 18.50 11.35
N ASP A 34 -7.11 19.60 10.75
CA ASP A 34 -7.69 20.16 9.53
C ASP A 34 -7.60 19.19 8.35
N ILE A 35 -6.47 18.51 8.20
CA ILE A 35 -6.30 17.46 7.17
C ILE A 35 -7.25 16.29 7.45
N ASN A 36 -7.32 15.83 8.70
CA ASN A 36 -8.21 14.73 9.10
C ASN A 36 -9.68 15.04 8.82
N GLN A 37 -10.15 16.26 9.13
CA GLN A 37 -11.52 16.70 8.85
C GLN A 37 -11.83 16.71 7.35
N GLN A 38 -10.89 17.15 6.52
CA GLN A 38 -11.05 17.12 5.07
C GLN A 38 -11.11 15.67 4.55
N LEU A 39 -10.24 14.78 5.04
CA LEU A 39 -10.28 13.35 4.68
C LEU A 39 -11.59 12.70 5.12
N GLU A 40 -12.09 13.00 6.34
CA GLU A 40 -13.35 12.47 6.83
C GLU A 40 -14.54 12.94 5.97
N SER A 41 -14.55 14.20 5.56
CA SER A 41 -15.57 14.73 4.64
C SER A 41 -15.60 13.98 3.31
N LEU A 42 -14.42 13.73 2.69
CA LEU A 42 -14.31 12.97 1.46
C LEU A 42 -14.77 11.52 1.60
N VAL A 43 -14.44 10.88 2.73
CA VAL A 43 -14.89 9.52 3.04
C VAL A 43 -16.40 9.45 3.20
N ASN A 44 -17.00 10.42 3.88
CA ASN A 44 -18.44 10.45 4.09
C ASN A 44 -19.19 10.68 2.76
N GLU A 45 -18.69 11.57 1.91
CA GLU A 45 -19.23 11.77 0.56
C GLU A 45 -19.15 10.46 -0.27
N TYR A 46 -17.99 9.79 -0.26
CA TYR A 46 -17.83 8.51 -0.93
C TYR A 46 -18.82 7.45 -0.40
N LYS A 47 -18.92 7.29 0.92
CA LYS A 47 -19.85 6.34 1.53
C LYS A 47 -21.31 6.59 1.13
N GLN A 48 -21.73 7.84 1.06
CA GLN A 48 -23.09 8.18 0.61
C GLN A 48 -23.37 7.77 -0.83
N MET A 49 -22.37 7.90 -1.73
CA MET A 49 -22.53 7.48 -3.13
C MET A 49 -22.60 5.96 -3.30
N VAL A 50 -21.82 5.18 -2.52
CA VAL A 50 -21.75 3.72 -2.67
C VAL A 50 -22.75 2.95 -1.81
N SER A 51 -23.38 3.59 -0.82
CA SER A 51 -24.34 2.93 0.10
C SER A 51 -25.66 2.53 -0.56
N GLN A 52 -25.97 3.06 -1.74
CA GLN A 52 -27.23 2.81 -2.45
C GLN A 52 -27.30 1.46 -3.16
N GLY A 53 -26.23 0.63 -3.11
CA GLY A 53 -26.24 -0.76 -3.63
C GLY A 53 -26.40 -0.91 -5.13
N THR A 54 -26.50 0.19 -5.89
CA THR A 54 -26.62 0.23 -7.35
C THR A 54 -25.25 0.49 -7.98
N ALA A 55 -25.08 0.08 -9.24
CA ALA A 55 -23.89 0.43 -10.01
C ALA A 55 -23.77 1.95 -10.13
N LEU A 56 -22.55 2.49 -9.88
CA LEU A 56 -22.30 3.93 -9.99
C LEU A 56 -22.56 4.44 -11.40
N THR A 57 -23.26 5.55 -11.52
CA THR A 57 -23.38 6.31 -12.76
C THR A 57 -22.02 6.85 -13.21
N ASP A 58 -21.87 7.24 -14.47
CA ASP A 58 -20.60 7.79 -14.96
C ASP A 58 -20.22 9.10 -14.28
N THR A 59 -21.18 9.94 -13.92
CA THR A 59 -20.95 11.14 -13.10
C THR A 59 -20.42 10.78 -11.70
N GLN A 60 -21.00 9.75 -11.07
CA GLN A 60 -20.53 9.27 -9.77
C GLN A 60 -19.11 8.66 -9.85
N LYS A 61 -18.78 7.93 -10.91
CA LYS A 61 -17.43 7.41 -11.17
C LYS A 61 -16.41 8.55 -11.30
N GLN A 62 -16.75 9.59 -12.06
CA GLN A 62 -15.90 10.79 -12.19
C GLN A 62 -15.71 11.47 -10.84
N ARG A 63 -16.77 11.60 -10.04
CA ARG A 63 -16.67 12.19 -8.69
C ARG A 63 -15.82 11.34 -7.75
N VAL A 64 -15.92 10.02 -7.80
CA VAL A 64 -15.07 9.08 -7.05
C VAL A 64 -13.59 9.30 -7.40
N ALA A 65 -13.24 9.41 -8.69
CA ALA A 65 -11.87 9.69 -9.10
C ALA A 65 -11.33 11.01 -8.53
N VAL A 66 -12.15 12.06 -8.49
CA VAL A 66 -11.79 13.35 -7.87
C VAL A 66 -11.57 13.20 -6.36
N ILE A 67 -12.45 12.46 -5.66
CA ILE A 67 -12.31 12.18 -4.24
C ILE A 67 -11.02 11.41 -3.95
N GLU A 68 -10.71 10.39 -4.73
CA GLU A 68 -9.50 9.59 -4.58
C GLU A 68 -8.24 10.43 -4.80
N SER A 69 -8.19 11.23 -5.85
CA SER A 69 -7.06 12.13 -6.12
C SER A 69 -6.84 13.16 -5.01
N LYS A 70 -7.94 13.75 -4.49
CA LYS A 70 -7.85 14.71 -3.39
C LYS A 70 -7.43 14.06 -2.07
N ALA A 71 -7.93 12.86 -1.79
CA ALA A 71 -7.54 12.09 -0.60
C ALA A 71 -6.06 11.68 -0.65
N ASP A 72 -5.56 11.26 -1.82
CA ASP A 72 -4.13 10.95 -2.01
C ASP A 72 -3.23 12.20 -1.82
N SER A 73 -3.69 13.39 -2.26
CA SER A 73 -2.97 14.65 -2.02
C SER A 73 -2.89 14.98 -0.53
N LEU A 74 -4.02 14.93 0.17
CA LEU A 74 -4.10 15.19 1.62
C LEU A 74 -3.28 14.18 2.44
N ASP A 75 -3.30 12.90 2.05
CA ASP A 75 -2.49 11.85 2.65
C ASP A 75 -0.98 12.18 2.50
N GLY A 76 -0.56 12.62 1.31
CA GLY A 76 0.81 13.06 1.07
C GLY A 76 1.20 14.30 1.89
N GLU A 77 0.30 15.26 2.08
CA GLU A 77 0.50 16.43 2.93
C GLU A 77 0.62 16.01 4.41
N GLN A 78 -0.24 15.11 4.86
CA GLN A 78 -0.19 14.58 6.23
C GLN A 78 1.13 13.86 6.52
N VAL A 79 1.61 13.02 5.60
CA VAL A 79 2.92 12.34 5.73
C VAL A 79 4.04 13.36 5.87
N LYS A 80 4.09 14.40 5.03
CA LYS A 80 5.10 15.46 5.11
C LYS A 80 5.07 16.17 6.47
N LEU A 81 3.86 16.52 6.93
CA LEU A 81 3.65 17.18 8.21
C LEU A 81 4.11 16.31 9.40
N VAL A 82 3.81 15.02 9.37
CA VAL A 82 4.24 14.08 10.41
C VAL A 82 5.75 13.88 10.41
N MET A 83 6.39 13.84 9.25
CA MET A 83 7.86 13.83 9.15
C MET A 83 8.48 15.09 9.75
N GLU A 84 7.88 16.26 9.52
CA GLU A 84 8.32 17.51 10.12
C GLU A 84 8.18 17.50 11.65
N ILE A 85 7.03 17.03 12.16
CA ILE A 85 6.79 16.81 13.60
C ILE A 85 7.86 15.90 14.20
N ALA A 86 8.15 14.78 13.53
CA ALA A 86 9.14 13.80 14.00
C ALA A 86 10.55 14.39 14.10
N ARG A 87 10.97 15.18 13.11
CA ARG A 87 12.25 15.88 13.10
C ARG A 87 12.34 16.93 14.19
N LYS A 88 11.30 17.77 14.32
CA LYS A 88 11.29 18.91 15.24
C LYS A 88 11.18 18.50 16.71
N PHE A 89 10.45 17.44 17.01
CA PHE A 89 10.16 17.00 18.39
C PHE A 89 10.79 15.64 18.71
N LYS A 90 11.95 15.35 18.12
CA LYS A 90 12.68 14.08 18.25
C LYS A 90 12.93 13.67 19.70
N ASP A 91 13.12 14.64 20.58
CA ASP A 91 13.47 14.45 22.00
C ASP A 91 12.23 14.36 22.93
N SER A 92 11.06 14.11 22.38
CA SER A 92 9.81 13.98 23.13
C SER A 92 8.93 12.85 22.59
N SER A 93 7.90 12.44 23.36
CA SER A 93 6.92 11.45 22.92
C SER A 93 5.87 12.02 21.94
N PHE A 94 5.86 13.33 21.72
CA PHE A 94 4.82 14.02 20.92
C PHE A 94 4.62 13.42 19.53
N PRO A 95 5.63 13.01 18.74
CA PRO A 95 5.45 12.45 17.42
C PRO A 95 4.77 11.07 17.38
N ALA A 96 4.82 10.30 18.47
CA ALA A 96 4.46 8.89 18.45
C ALA A 96 3.07 8.60 17.90
N ALA A 97 2.07 9.32 18.38
CA ALA A 97 0.70 9.11 17.96
C ALA A 97 0.44 9.51 16.49
N TYR A 98 1.10 10.55 16.00
CA TYR A 98 1.02 10.98 14.59
C TYR A 98 1.65 9.96 13.65
N ILE A 99 2.82 9.42 14.02
CA ILE A 99 3.47 8.34 13.26
C ILE A 99 2.58 7.10 13.24
N ALA A 100 2.03 6.69 14.38
CA ALA A 100 1.12 5.55 14.47
C ALA A 100 -0.13 5.72 13.58
N GLY A 101 -0.67 6.93 13.48
CA GLY A 101 -1.82 7.25 12.62
C GLY A 101 -1.50 7.29 11.13
N THR A 102 -0.25 7.54 10.74
CA THR A 102 0.12 7.82 9.34
C THR A 102 1.05 6.76 8.73
N MET A 103 1.54 5.81 9.52
CA MET A 103 2.55 4.82 9.10
C MET A 103 2.16 4.02 7.85
N TYR A 104 0.87 3.77 7.63
CA TYR A 104 0.39 3.01 6.46
C TYR A 104 0.47 3.78 5.14
N SER A 105 0.63 5.10 5.20
CA SER A 105 0.78 5.98 4.05
C SER A 105 2.24 6.28 3.73
N MET A 106 3.15 5.90 4.62
CA MET A 106 4.59 6.15 4.48
C MET A 106 5.26 5.11 3.59
N SER A 107 6.20 5.58 2.75
CA SER A 107 7.16 4.70 2.08
C SER A 107 8.13 4.08 3.10
N TYR A 108 8.91 3.07 2.65
CA TYR A 108 9.97 2.48 3.49
C TYR A 108 10.91 3.57 4.04
N ASP A 109 11.44 4.45 3.16
CA ASP A 109 12.39 5.47 3.56
C ASP A 109 11.80 6.49 4.54
N GLN A 110 10.55 6.91 4.30
CA GLN A 110 9.84 7.82 5.19
C GLN A 110 9.61 7.20 6.57
N LEU A 111 9.16 5.94 6.60
CA LEU A 111 8.94 5.23 7.87
C LEU A 111 10.26 4.97 8.59
N ALA A 112 11.33 4.60 7.87
CA ALA A 112 12.66 4.40 8.45
C ALA A 112 13.23 5.69 9.06
N GLU A 113 13.02 6.82 8.40
CA GLU A 113 13.46 8.13 8.91
C GLU A 113 12.76 8.50 10.22
N VAL A 114 11.42 8.40 10.27
CA VAL A 114 10.66 8.77 11.48
C VAL A 114 10.80 7.72 12.61
N MET A 115 11.19 6.50 12.29
CA MET A 115 11.44 5.42 13.24
C MET A 115 12.94 5.31 13.61
N ASP A 116 13.65 6.46 13.73
CA ASP A 116 15.03 6.50 14.20
C ASP A 116 15.13 5.91 15.63
N PRO A 117 15.95 4.86 15.86
CA PRO A 117 16.13 4.27 17.19
C PRO A 117 16.66 5.24 18.27
N LYS A 118 17.23 6.38 17.85
CA LYS A 118 17.74 7.43 18.76
C LYS A 118 16.65 8.42 19.19
N ALA A 119 15.46 8.38 18.59
CA ALA A 119 14.36 9.25 18.98
C ALA A 119 13.75 8.84 20.31
N ALA A 120 13.41 9.81 21.16
CA ALA A 120 12.84 9.56 22.49
C ALA A 120 11.51 8.78 22.43
N TYR A 121 10.77 8.93 21.34
CA TYR A 121 9.50 8.23 21.11
C TYR A 121 9.65 6.82 20.51
N TYR A 122 10.87 6.40 20.10
CA TYR A 122 11.03 5.13 19.37
C TYR A 122 10.42 3.93 20.08
N ASN A 123 10.55 3.86 21.41
CA ASN A 123 10.02 2.76 22.22
C ASN A 123 8.59 2.99 22.72
N ASP A 124 7.91 4.05 22.27
CA ASP A 124 6.52 4.30 22.65
C ASP A 124 5.65 3.07 22.29
N PRO A 125 4.76 2.61 23.20
CA PRO A 125 3.90 1.46 22.97
C PRO A 125 3.03 1.57 21.70
N SER A 126 2.56 2.79 21.36
CA SER A 126 1.75 3.05 20.16
C SER A 126 2.50 2.75 18.86
N LEU A 127 3.84 2.77 18.88
CA LEU A 127 4.70 2.52 17.72
C LEU A 127 5.12 1.05 17.55
N LYS A 128 4.62 0.13 18.39
CA LYS A 128 4.92 -1.31 18.25
C LYS A 128 4.64 -1.81 16.83
N GLN A 129 3.51 -1.42 16.26
CA GLN A 129 3.10 -1.83 14.92
C GLN A 129 3.97 -1.18 13.82
N ALA A 130 4.36 0.09 13.99
CA ALA A 130 5.27 0.78 13.07
C ALA A 130 6.64 0.08 13.02
N ARG A 131 7.20 -0.33 14.18
CA ARG A 131 8.44 -1.11 14.24
C ARG A 131 8.32 -2.46 13.52
N GLN A 132 7.21 -3.17 13.71
CA GLN A 132 6.97 -4.45 13.03
C GLN A 132 6.81 -4.25 11.53
N MET A 133 6.11 -3.20 11.11
CA MET A 133 5.93 -2.85 9.71
C MET A 133 7.26 -2.53 9.03
N LEU A 134 8.09 -1.68 9.64
CA LEU A 134 9.42 -1.34 9.11
C LEU A 134 10.30 -2.59 8.96
N LYS A 135 10.33 -3.47 9.98
CA LYS A 135 11.05 -4.75 9.91
C LYS A 135 10.54 -5.67 8.78
N SER A 136 9.25 -5.66 8.52
CA SER A 136 8.66 -6.43 7.42
C SER A 136 9.01 -5.84 6.07
N MET A 137 8.94 -4.50 5.94
CA MET A 137 9.31 -3.78 4.72
C MET A 137 10.81 -3.91 4.39
N GLU A 138 11.68 -4.06 5.41
CA GLU A 138 13.13 -4.28 5.23
C GLU A 138 13.42 -5.48 4.31
N LYS A 139 12.58 -6.52 4.33
CA LYS A 139 12.74 -7.72 3.49
C LYS A 139 12.46 -7.47 2.01
N ARG A 140 11.79 -6.38 1.67
CA ARG A 140 11.44 -6.02 0.30
C ARG A 140 11.75 -4.55 -0.03
N LYS A 141 12.68 -3.92 0.71
CA LYS A 141 13.02 -2.52 0.47
C LYS A 141 13.63 -2.28 -0.90
N PRO A 142 13.39 -1.11 -1.50
CA PRO A 142 14.05 -0.72 -2.75
C PRO A 142 15.57 -0.83 -2.65
N GLY A 143 16.18 -1.22 -3.76
CA GLY A 143 17.62 -1.39 -3.86
C GLY A 143 18.10 -2.83 -3.74
N GLN A 144 17.30 -3.75 -3.20
CA GLN A 144 17.62 -5.19 -3.13
C GLN A 144 17.24 -5.91 -4.43
N LEU A 145 17.89 -7.04 -4.71
CA LEU A 145 17.41 -7.98 -5.72
C LEU A 145 16.15 -8.69 -5.21
N PHE A 146 15.30 -9.10 -6.13
CA PHE A 146 14.14 -9.92 -5.78
C PHE A 146 14.55 -11.21 -5.08
N HIS A 147 13.69 -11.71 -4.23
CA HIS A 147 13.87 -13.01 -3.58
C HIS A 147 13.11 -14.06 -4.38
N GLU A 148 13.77 -15.21 -4.62
CA GLU A 148 13.16 -16.29 -5.38
C GLU A 148 11.93 -16.88 -4.68
N LEU A 149 10.86 -17.08 -5.46
CA LEU A 149 9.68 -17.84 -5.09
C LEU A 149 9.54 -19.04 -6.01
N LYS A 150 9.33 -20.22 -5.41
CA LYS A 150 9.10 -21.48 -6.12
C LYS A 150 7.71 -21.97 -5.71
N MET A 151 6.79 -21.99 -6.65
CA MET A 151 5.37 -22.33 -6.42
C MET A 151 4.83 -23.08 -7.64
N ASN A 152 3.52 -23.31 -7.67
CA ASN A 152 2.85 -23.89 -8.83
C ASN A 152 1.98 -22.84 -9.53
N ASP A 153 1.89 -22.93 -10.85
CA ASP A 153 0.92 -22.19 -11.63
C ASP A 153 -0.51 -22.76 -11.47
N MET A 154 -1.47 -22.15 -12.14
CA MET A 154 -2.87 -22.60 -12.09
C MET A 154 -3.09 -24.00 -12.64
N THR A 155 -2.21 -24.52 -13.50
CA THR A 155 -2.26 -25.90 -14.02
C THR A 155 -1.69 -26.90 -13.02
N GLY A 156 -0.86 -26.47 -12.09
CA GLY A 156 -0.11 -27.29 -11.12
C GLY A 156 1.34 -27.53 -11.54
N LYS A 157 1.79 -26.90 -12.63
CA LYS A 157 3.19 -26.94 -13.06
C LYS A 157 4.04 -26.08 -12.13
N ALA A 158 5.20 -26.61 -11.72
CA ALA A 158 6.18 -25.86 -10.93
C ALA A 158 6.76 -24.70 -11.75
N VAL A 159 6.76 -23.50 -11.15
CA VAL A 159 7.27 -22.25 -11.72
C VAL A 159 8.11 -21.50 -10.69
N LYS A 160 8.96 -20.59 -11.16
CA LYS A 160 9.81 -19.75 -10.34
C LYS A 160 9.58 -18.28 -10.69
N LEU A 161 9.73 -17.40 -9.72
CA LEU A 161 9.65 -15.96 -9.98
C LEU A 161 10.73 -15.52 -11.00
N SER A 162 11.90 -16.13 -10.97
CA SER A 162 12.98 -15.92 -11.95
C SER A 162 12.65 -16.35 -13.37
N ASP A 163 11.51 -17.01 -13.62
CA ASP A 163 11.05 -17.27 -14.99
C ASP A 163 10.65 -15.96 -15.71
N TRP A 164 10.30 -14.91 -14.94
CA TRP A 164 9.88 -13.59 -15.43
C TRP A 164 10.79 -12.47 -14.94
N ALA A 165 11.17 -12.47 -13.66
CA ALA A 165 12.00 -11.43 -13.05
C ALA A 165 13.46 -11.49 -13.53
N GLY A 166 14.08 -10.31 -13.74
CA GLY A 166 15.47 -10.20 -14.20
C GLY A 166 15.68 -10.66 -15.65
N LYS A 167 14.64 -10.58 -16.49
CA LYS A 167 14.66 -11.00 -17.91
C LYS A 167 14.56 -9.83 -18.90
N GLY A 168 14.86 -8.63 -18.45
CA GLY A 168 14.83 -7.44 -19.31
C GLY A 168 13.52 -6.64 -19.24
N ASN A 169 12.50 -7.12 -18.52
CA ASN A 169 11.25 -6.44 -18.31
C ASN A 169 11.14 -5.85 -16.91
N TYR A 170 10.38 -4.78 -16.76
CA TYR A 170 9.88 -4.37 -15.44
C TYR A 170 8.81 -5.36 -14.99
N VAL A 171 8.86 -5.81 -13.74
CA VAL A 171 7.93 -6.83 -13.24
C VAL A 171 7.25 -6.33 -11.97
N LEU A 172 5.92 -6.28 -11.98
CA LEU A 172 5.12 -6.08 -10.77
C LEU A 172 4.80 -7.46 -10.16
N VAL A 173 5.39 -7.77 -9.01
CA VAL A 173 5.03 -8.95 -8.23
C VAL A 173 3.90 -8.55 -7.30
N ASP A 174 2.67 -9.00 -7.61
CA ASP A 174 1.45 -8.61 -6.90
C ASP A 174 1.00 -9.70 -5.94
N PHE A 175 0.98 -9.39 -4.64
CA PHE A 175 0.55 -10.29 -3.57
C PHE A 175 -0.92 -10.06 -3.27
N TRP A 176 -1.76 -11.05 -3.55
CA TRP A 176 -3.21 -10.94 -3.51
C TRP A 176 -3.91 -12.23 -3.07
N ALA A 177 -5.25 -12.22 -2.97
CA ALA A 177 -6.05 -13.43 -2.82
C ALA A 177 -7.48 -13.22 -3.34
N SER A 178 -8.14 -14.30 -3.73
CA SER A 178 -9.53 -14.27 -4.22
C SER A 178 -10.53 -13.77 -3.17
N TRP A 179 -10.30 -14.04 -1.91
CA TRP A 179 -11.12 -13.61 -0.77
C TRP A 179 -10.77 -12.18 -0.29
N CYS A 180 -9.71 -11.57 -0.79
CA CYS A 180 -9.27 -10.23 -0.40
C CYS A 180 -10.09 -9.17 -1.14
N GLY A 181 -11.08 -8.59 -0.49
CA GLY A 181 -11.93 -7.54 -1.06
C GLY A 181 -11.13 -6.33 -1.59
N PRO A 182 -10.18 -5.74 -0.82
CA PRO A 182 -9.33 -4.65 -1.30
C PRO A 182 -8.47 -5.02 -2.51
N CYS A 183 -7.97 -6.28 -2.59
CA CYS A 183 -7.20 -6.73 -3.74
C CYS A 183 -8.07 -6.74 -5.01
N ARG A 184 -9.31 -7.26 -4.89
CA ARG A 184 -10.27 -7.29 -6.00
C ARG A 184 -10.65 -5.88 -6.48
N GLN A 185 -10.68 -4.90 -5.58
CA GLN A 185 -10.93 -3.49 -5.91
C GLN A 185 -9.73 -2.82 -6.60
N GLU A 186 -8.51 -3.23 -6.28
CA GLU A 186 -7.30 -2.73 -6.94
C GLU A 186 -7.08 -3.34 -8.32
N MET A 187 -7.59 -4.55 -8.55
CA MET A 187 -7.31 -5.33 -9.77
C MET A 187 -7.63 -4.60 -11.08
N PRO A 188 -8.72 -3.81 -11.23
CA PRO A 188 -8.95 -3.02 -12.44
C PRO A 188 -7.78 -2.07 -12.78
N ASN A 189 -7.13 -1.47 -11.79
CA ASN A 189 -5.96 -0.60 -11.99
C ASN A 189 -4.74 -1.40 -12.48
N VAL A 190 -4.54 -2.62 -11.96
CA VAL A 190 -3.45 -3.50 -12.41
C VAL A 190 -3.72 -3.99 -13.84
N VAL A 191 -4.97 -4.35 -14.15
CA VAL A 191 -5.40 -4.74 -15.52
C VAL A 191 -5.17 -3.60 -16.51
N GLU A 192 -5.52 -2.36 -16.12
CA GLU A 192 -5.26 -1.18 -16.96
C GLU A 192 -3.77 -0.98 -17.19
N ALA A 193 -2.97 -1.05 -16.14
CA ALA A 193 -1.51 -0.93 -16.23
C ALA A 193 -0.93 -2.02 -17.15
N TYR A 194 -1.38 -3.26 -17.00
CA TYR A 194 -0.95 -4.37 -17.85
C TYR A 194 -1.27 -4.11 -19.33
N LYS A 195 -2.50 -3.75 -19.65
CA LYS A 195 -2.92 -3.43 -21.03
C LYS A 195 -2.12 -2.30 -21.66
N ARG A 196 -1.78 -1.26 -20.87
CA ARG A 196 -1.06 -0.08 -21.38
C ARG A 196 0.43 -0.31 -21.60
N PHE A 197 1.05 -1.16 -20.77
CA PHE A 197 2.51 -1.22 -20.69
C PHE A 197 3.10 -2.60 -21.00
N HIS A 198 2.32 -3.70 -21.03
CA HIS A 198 2.86 -5.05 -21.32
C HIS A 198 3.62 -5.09 -22.65
N GLY A 199 3.05 -4.54 -23.72
CA GLY A 199 3.72 -4.46 -25.02
C GLY A 199 4.98 -3.57 -25.07
N LYS A 200 5.28 -2.87 -23.96
CA LYS A 200 6.47 -2.01 -23.80
C LYS A 200 7.52 -2.62 -22.86
N GLY A 201 7.37 -3.87 -22.44
CA GLY A 201 8.30 -4.54 -21.54
C GLY A 201 7.90 -4.44 -20.06
N PHE A 202 6.60 -4.38 -19.76
CA PHE A 202 6.06 -4.53 -18.42
C PHE A 202 5.39 -5.90 -18.26
N GLU A 203 5.66 -6.57 -17.18
CA GLU A 203 5.03 -7.83 -16.81
C GLU A 203 4.43 -7.75 -15.42
N VAL A 204 3.43 -8.56 -15.13
CA VAL A 204 2.87 -8.76 -13.81
C VAL A 204 3.00 -10.24 -13.45
N VAL A 205 3.32 -10.55 -12.19
CA VAL A 205 3.28 -11.92 -11.65
C VAL A 205 2.39 -11.89 -10.41
N GLY A 206 1.24 -12.53 -10.50
CA GLY A 206 0.32 -12.66 -9.35
C GLY A 206 0.77 -13.77 -8.42
N VAL A 207 1.02 -13.45 -7.16
CA VAL A 207 1.35 -14.40 -6.08
C VAL A 207 0.14 -14.51 -5.16
N SER A 208 -0.59 -15.63 -5.27
CA SER A 208 -1.84 -15.80 -4.53
C SER A 208 -1.64 -16.36 -3.13
N PHE A 209 -2.31 -15.74 -2.16
CA PHE A 209 -2.45 -16.15 -0.77
C PHE A 209 -3.75 -16.98 -0.55
N ASP A 210 -4.21 -17.65 -1.58
CA ASP A 210 -5.34 -18.55 -1.46
C ASP A 210 -4.92 -19.91 -0.86
N ASN A 211 -5.88 -20.59 -0.23
CA ASN A 211 -5.76 -21.99 0.19
C ASN A 211 -6.72 -22.91 -0.59
N ASN A 212 -7.46 -22.33 -1.54
CA ASN A 212 -8.40 -23.05 -2.39
C ASN A 212 -8.10 -22.74 -3.87
N LYS A 213 -7.64 -23.76 -4.59
CA LYS A 213 -7.24 -23.62 -6.01
C LYS A 213 -8.41 -23.17 -6.89
N GLN A 214 -9.63 -23.70 -6.67
CA GLN A 214 -10.77 -23.36 -7.49
C GLN A 214 -11.22 -21.92 -7.29
N ALA A 215 -11.24 -21.43 -6.03
CA ALA A 215 -11.54 -20.03 -5.74
C ALA A 215 -10.53 -19.07 -6.39
N TRP A 216 -9.23 -19.38 -6.28
CA TRP A 216 -8.15 -18.64 -6.94
C TRP A 216 -8.34 -18.58 -8.44
N THR A 217 -8.42 -19.73 -9.12
CA THR A 217 -8.52 -19.78 -10.60
C THR A 217 -9.80 -19.13 -11.12
N ASN A 218 -10.91 -19.24 -10.40
CA ASN A 218 -12.15 -18.57 -10.75
C ASN A 218 -12.02 -17.03 -10.63
N ALA A 219 -11.37 -16.54 -9.56
CA ALA A 219 -11.16 -15.12 -9.39
C ALA A 219 -10.23 -14.52 -10.46
N VAL A 220 -9.16 -15.23 -10.84
CA VAL A 220 -8.27 -14.83 -11.95
C VAL A 220 -9.08 -14.60 -13.24
N LYS A 221 -9.97 -15.55 -13.60
CA LYS A 221 -10.82 -15.43 -14.77
C LYS A 221 -11.82 -14.28 -14.67
N GLN A 222 -12.51 -14.16 -13.53
CA GLN A 222 -13.51 -13.12 -13.28
C GLN A 222 -12.92 -11.70 -13.32
N LEU A 223 -11.69 -11.54 -12.86
CA LEU A 223 -11.00 -10.25 -12.79
C LEU A 223 -10.22 -9.91 -14.06
N GLY A 224 -10.20 -10.79 -15.07
CA GLY A 224 -9.51 -10.56 -16.33
C GLY A 224 -7.99 -10.45 -16.19
N MET A 225 -7.41 -11.23 -15.28
CA MET A 225 -5.97 -11.26 -15.03
C MET A 225 -5.29 -12.15 -16.08
N GLU A 226 -4.68 -11.55 -17.09
CA GLU A 226 -4.08 -12.26 -18.23
C GLU A 226 -2.60 -12.63 -18.02
N TRP A 227 -2.02 -12.21 -16.92
CA TRP A 227 -0.61 -12.42 -16.59
C TRP A 227 -0.36 -13.70 -15.77
N PRO A 228 0.91 -14.16 -15.70
CA PRO A 228 1.31 -15.32 -14.92
C PRO A 228 0.84 -15.28 -13.46
N GLN A 229 0.40 -16.43 -12.97
CA GLN A 229 -0.08 -16.62 -11.62
C GLN A 229 0.65 -17.77 -10.95
N MET A 230 1.00 -17.59 -9.67
CA MET A 230 1.61 -18.66 -8.87
C MET A 230 1.08 -18.68 -7.45
N SER A 231 1.02 -19.86 -6.83
CA SER A 231 0.60 -20.08 -5.45
C SER A 231 1.17 -21.37 -4.89
N ASP A 232 1.40 -21.41 -3.59
CA ASP A 232 1.66 -22.65 -2.84
C ASP A 232 0.41 -23.16 -2.09
N LEU A 233 -0.71 -22.45 -2.24
CA LEU A 233 -2.02 -22.73 -1.63
C LEU A 233 -2.00 -22.85 -0.10
N LYS A 234 -1.13 -22.11 0.58
CA LYS A 234 -0.96 -22.15 2.03
C LYS A 234 -1.57 -20.95 2.78
N GLY A 235 -2.36 -20.13 2.11
CA GLY A 235 -2.97 -18.94 2.73
C GLY A 235 -1.89 -18.02 3.32
N TRP A 236 -2.06 -17.57 4.56
CA TRP A 236 -1.07 -16.73 5.25
C TRP A 236 0.26 -17.45 5.58
N GLN A 237 0.32 -18.77 5.46
CA GLN A 237 1.57 -19.55 5.54
C GLN A 237 2.30 -19.63 4.19
N CYS A 238 1.84 -18.89 3.19
CA CYS A 238 2.51 -18.76 1.90
C CYS A 238 3.96 -18.35 2.08
N ALA A 239 4.88 -18.98 1.33
CA ALA A 239 6.31 -18.68 1.39
C ALA A 239 6.61 -17.20 1.17
N ALA A 240 5.83 -16.50 0.34
CA ALA A 240 5.97 -15.07 0.11
C ALA A 240 5.78 -14.23 1.38
N SER A 241 4.92 -14.64 2.33
CA SER A 241 4.74 -13.97 3.61
C SER A 241 6.06 -13.88 4.38
N ALA A 242 6.77 -14.99 4.51
CA ALA A 242 8.03 -15.05 5.23
C ALA A 242 9.19 -14.38 4.46
N ILE A 243 9.28 -14.60 3.15
CA ILE A 243 10.38 -14.19 2.29
C ILE A 243 10.34 -12.68 2.03
N TYR A 244 9.18 -12.14 1.66
CA TYR A 244 8.99 -10.71 1.38
C TYR A 244 8.46 -9.91 2.58
N GLY A 245 8.20 -10.54 3.71
CA GLY A 245 7.62 -9.88 4.89
C GLY A 245 6.19 -9.37 4.63
N VAL A 246 5.41 -10.04 3.77
CA VAL A 246 4.03 -9.67 3.47
C VAL A 246 3.13 -10.13 4.61
N ASN A 247 2.60 -9.20 5.38
CA ASN A 247 1.69 -9.45 6.51
C ASN A 247 0.29 -8.85 6.30
N SER A 248 0.08 -8.17 5.17
CA SER A 248 -1.21 -7.66 4.71
C SER A 248 -1.24 -7.64 3.20
N ILE A 249 -2.41 -7.84 2.61
CA ILE A 249 -2.67 -7.75 1.16
C ILE A 249 -3.84 -6.78 0.90
N PRO A 250 -3.85 -6.08 -0.25
CA PRO A 250 -2.90 -6.15 -1.35
C PRO A 250 -1.54 -5.58 -0.95
N SER A 251 -0.47 -6.13 -1.51
CA SER A 251 0.91 -5.63 -1.41
C SER A 251 1.62 -5.97 -2.71
N ASN A 252 2.66 -5.23 -3.09
CA ASN A 252 3.43 -5.55 -4.27
C ASN A 252 4.87 -5.04 -4.18
N VAL A 253 5.71 -5.54 -5.07
CA VAL A 253 7.02 -4.98 -5.36
C VAL A 253 7.15 -4.75 -6.86
N LEU A 254 7.70 -3.62 -7.27
CA LEU A 254 8.05 -3.34 -8.65
C LEU A 254 9.55 -3.60 -8.85
N LEU A 255 9.88 -4.45 -9.80
CA LEU A 255 11.25 -4.82 -10.17
C LEU A 255 11.66 -4.10 -11.45
N ASP A 256 12.93 -3.69 -11.51
CA ASP A 256 13.55 -3.23 -12.75
C ASP A 256 13.93 -4.41 -13.66
N PRO A 257 14.41 -4.17 -14.92
CA PRO A 257 14.80 -5.21 -15.85
C PRO A 257 15.90 -6.17 -15.37
N GLN A 258 16.66 -5.78 -14.35
CA GLN A 258 17.71 -6.57 -13.72
C GLN A 258 17.19 -7.37 -12.51
N GLY A 259 15.92 -7.19 -12.13
CA GLY A 259 15.30 -7.85 -11.00
C GLY A 259 15.54 -7.14 -9.66
N LYS A 260 15.97 -5.88 -9.68
CA LYS A 260 16.12 -5.06 -8.48
C LYS A 260 14.80 -4.43 -8.11
N ILE A 261 14.42 -4.50 -6.84
CA ILE A 261 13.23 -3.83 -6.31
C ILE A 261 13.44 -2.32 -6.39
N ILE A 262 12.58 -1.62 -7.08
CA ILE A 262 12.64 -0.15 -7.23
C ILE A 262 11.50 0.57 -6.52
N ASP A 263 10.38 -0.12 -6.27
CA ASP A 263 9.25 0.41 -5.50
C ASP A 263 8.50 -0.73 -4.80
N ILE A 264 7.69 -0.37 -3.80
CA ILE A 264 6.82 -1.27 -3.06
C ILE A 264 5.44 -0.65 -2.85
N ASP A 265 4.43 -1.52 -2.73
CA ASP A 265 3.05 -1.15 -2.36
C ASP A 265 2.42 -0.05 -3.24
N LEU A 266 2.75 -0.05 -4.55
CA LEU A 266 2.16 0.84 -5.56
C LEU A 266 0.69 0.45 -5.80
N ARG A 267 -0.21 1.45 -5.80
CA ARG A 267 -1.66 1.22 -6.00
C ARG A 267 -2.31 2.41 -6.69
N GLY A 268 -3.44 2.14 -7.40
CA GLY A 268 -4.24 3.17 -8.03
C GLY A 268 -3.41 4.08 -8.92
N GLU A 269 -3.62 5.37 -8.79
CA GLU A 269 -2.93 6.40 -9.56
C GLU A 269 -1.40 6.38 -9.37
N LYS A 270 -0.91 5.98 -8.18
CA LYS A 270 0.54 5.89 -7.93
C LYS A 270 1.21 4.84 -8.82
N LEU A 271 0.54 3.69 -9.06
CA LEU A 271 1.04 2.67 -9.99
C LEU A 271 1.09 3.22 -11.42
N GLN A 272 0.00 3.87 -11.88
CA GLN A 272 -0.07 4.44 -13.22
C GLN A 272 1.02 5.49 -13.44
N LYS A 273 1.12 6.49 -12.56
CA LYS A 273 2.13 7.55 -12.65
C LYS A 273 3.56 7.02 -12.62
N ARG A 274 3.81 5.98 -11.83
CA ARG A 274 5.14 5.37 -11.77
C ARG A 274 5.53 4.70 -13.08
N LEU A 275 4.61 3.93 -13.67
CA LEU A 275 4.83 3.30 -14.96
C LEU A 275 4.93 4.33 -16.09
N GLU A 276 4.10 5.38 -16.09
CA GLU A 276 4.22 6.49 -17.01
C GLU A 276 5.62 7.13 -16.96
N ALA A 277 6.12 7.41 -15.77
CA ALA A 277 7.47 7.97 -15.59
C ALA A 277 8.60 7.03 -16.07
N ILE A 278 8.40 5.71 -15.99
CA ILE A 278 9.36 4.70 -16.50
C ILE A 278 9.35 4.69 -18.03
N TYR A 279 8.17 4.73 -18.65
CA TYR A 279 8.00 4.55 -20.09
C TYR A 279 7.86 5.86 -20.89
N ALA A 280 7.97 7.02 -20.24
CA ALA A 280 8.00 8.33 -20.89
C ALA A 280 9.38 8.69 -21.50
N LYS A 281 10.37 7.81 -21.33
CA LYS A 281 11.77 8.03 -21.77
C LYS A 281 12.00 7.53 -23.18
#